data_b8226ea74f81ffb8c31de46792778b92
#
_entry.id   b8226ea74f81ffb8c31de46792778b92
#
_cell.length_a   1.000
_cell.length_b   1.000
_cell.length_c   1.000
_cell.angle_alpha   90.00
_cell.angle_beta   90.00
_cell.angle_gamma   90.00
#
_symmetry.space_group_name_H-M   'P 1'
#
loop_
_entity.id
_entity.type
_entity.pdbx_description
1 polymer ?
#
loop_
_entity_poly.entity_id
_entity_poly.type
_entity_poly.pdbx_seq_one_letter_code
_entity_poly.pdbx_strand_id
1 'polypeptide(L)'
;MVLGNVDSLAGFYGAIIMIALGTSLSGYFPINVAIIHWFERKRARALSACGLGLALGGLAVPVIAASMSYFGWRMTAMGSGVLVLLVGLPLVSVFRYRPRDLGLHPDGEAPRASLSAQTASPPLSPQTSSPAPVLSPGSAALATQAAQATSSAQATPVAQAASAAQWPPAKQAASATPGARPEAAISAPLSSPDEHPGFTARQALRTGAFWLLAIGHGVALLVVTGVNVHAITHMKEGLGYTVAQASLVISLMTLAQIGGVLMGVVIGDRFDKRRVAAACMLGHGFGLLMLTYATGPLMLLAFAILHGVAWGLRGPFMQAIRADYFGRRSIGMIMGLSSVIIAVGQVAGPMVAGGMADLTGDYRLGYTVLALISVAGAFAFLKAKAPQPPQGVRTQRNPM
;
A
#
# COMPACT_ATOMS: atom_id res chain seq x y z
N MET A 1 25.62 -9.24 -5.07
CA MET A 1 27.10 -9.42 -5.21
C MET A 1 27.55 -10.76 -4.65
N VAL A 2 27.30 -11.10 -3.38
CA VAL A 2 27.72 -12.39 -2.79
C VAL A 2 27.23 -13.58 -3.64
N LEU A 3 25.98 -13.57 -4.08
CA LEU A 3 25.40 -14.65 -4.90
C LEU A 3 26.20 -14.93 -6.21
N GLY A 4 26.77 -13.89 -6.83
CA GLY A 4 27.57 -14.04 -8.07
C GLY A 4 28.92 -14.74 -7.86
N ASN A 5 29.42 -14.84 -6.63
CA ASN A 5 30.70 -15.46 -6.26
C ASN A 5 30.55 -16.79 -5.52
N VAL A 6 29.37 -17.42 -5.62
CA VAL A 6 29.09 -18.67 -4.91
C VAL A 6 29.54 -19.87 -5.73
N ASP A 7 30.33 -20.76 -5.10
CA ASP A 7 30.86 -22.00 -5.70
C ASP A 7 30.44 -23.28 -4.93
N SER A 8 29.65 -23.12 -3.88
CA SER A 8 29.14 -24.23 -3.09
C SER A 8 27.64 -24.10 -2.78
N LEU A 9 26.97 -25.25 -2.56
CA LEU A 9 25.55 -25.28 -2.19
C LEU A 9 25.29 -24.54 -0.87
N ALA A 10 26.19 -24.67 0.12
CA ALA A 10 26.10 -23.97 1.39
C ALA A 10 26.23 -22.44 1.20
N GLY A 11 27.16 -22.01 0.35
CA GLY A 11 27.31 -20.59 -0.02
C GLY A 11 26.11 -20.03 -0.72
N PHE A 12 25.48 -20.84 -1.62
CA PHE A 12 24.24 -20.47 -2.28
C PHE A 12 23.09 -20.23 -1.28
N TYR A 13 22.84 -21.17 -0.38
CA TYR A 13 21.80 -21.00 0.65
C TYR A 13 22.12 -19.82 1.58
N GLY A 14 23.39 -19.64 1.95
CA GLY A 14 23.81 -18.48 2.75
C GLY A 14 23.52 -17.15 2.05
N ALA A 15 23.81 -17.04 0.76
CA ALA A 15 23.50 -15.85 -0.04
C ALA A 15 22.00 -15.60 -0.15
N ILE A 16 21.19 -16.64 -0.36
CA ILE A 16 19.72 -16.53 -0.42
C ILE A 16 19.14 -16.08 0.93
N ILE A 17 19.63 -16.62 2.05
CA ILE A 17 19.21 -16.20 3.41
C ILE A 17 19.56 -14.72 3.61
N MET A 18 20.77 -14.29 3.22
CA MET A 18 21.18 -12.89 3.34
C MET A 18 20.29 -11.95 2.51
N ILE A 19 19.94 -12.33 1.27
CA ILE A 19 19.01 -11.59 0.41
C ILE A 19 17.63 -11.53 1.07
N ALA A 20 17.13 -12.64 1.60
CA ALA A 20 15.83 -12.71 2.27
C ALA A 20 15.77 -11.80 3.51
N LEU A 21 16.81 -11.81 4.34
CA LEU A 21 16.93 -10.92 5.50
C LEU A 21 17.00 -9.44 5.06
N GLY A 22 17.82 -9.13 4.06
CA GLY A 22 17.94 -7.77 3.52
C GLY A 22 16.61 -7.24 2.98
N THR A 23 15.90 -8.02 2.17
CA THR A 23 14.58 -7.65 1.63
C THR A 23 13.51 -7.53 2.69
N SER A 24 13.57 -8.31 3.76
CA SER A 24 12.65 -8.22 4.89
C SER A 24 12.86 -6.93 5.71
N LEU A 25 14.12 -6.51 5.88
CA LEU A 25 14.49 -5.34 6.68
C LEU A 25 14.32 -4.01 5.90
N SER A 26 14.59 -4.00 4.60
CA SER A 26 14.62 -2.78 3.79
C SER A 26 13.58 -2.72 2.67
N GLY A 27 12.80 -3.79 2.47
CA GLY A 27 11.92 -3.94 1.33
C GLY A 27 10.53 -3.34 1.51
N TYR A 28 9.57 -3.93 0.83
CA TYR A 28 8.18 -3.48 0.73
C TYR A 28 7.48 -3.29 2.07
N PHE A 29 7.81 -4.11 3.07
CA PHE A 29 7.15 -4.08 4.38
C PHE A 29 7.43 -2.78 5.18
N PRO A 30 8.68 -2.36 5.43
CA PRO A 30 8.98 -1.09 6.11
C PRO A 30 8.42 0.13 5.36
N ILE A 31 8.45 0.11 4.03
CA ILE A 31 7.88 1.18 3.20
C ILE A 31 6.38 1.30 3.43
N ASN A 32 5.65 0.18 3.46
CA ASN A 32 4.21 0.19 3.74
C ASN A 32 3.89 0.77 5.13
N VAL A 33 4.68 0.43 6.15
CA VAL A 33 4.51 0.98 7.50
C VAL A 33 4.73 2.50 7.49
N ALA A 34 5.76 2.98 6.80
CA ALA A 34 5.99 4.42 6.66
C ALA A 34 4.83 5.12 5.93
N ILE A 35 4.34 4.57 4.82
CA ILE A 35 3.19 5.11 4.09
C ILE A 35 1.96 5.20 5.00
N ILE A 36 1.73 4.23 5.90
CA ILE A 36 0.63 4.26 6.87
C ILE A 36 0.78 5.43 7.86
N HIS A 37 2.00 5.82 8.20
CA HIS A 37 2.24 7.01 9.04
C HIS A 37 2.06 8.32 8.27
N TRP A 38 2.42 8.37 7.00
CA TRP A 38 2.30 9.56 6.15
C TRP A 38 0.88 9.83 5.67
N PHE A 39 0.08 8.78 5.44
CA PHE A 39 -1.27 8.90 4.87
C PHE A 39 -2.34 8.33 5.80
N GLU A 40 -3.43 9.08 5.97
CA GLU A 40 -4.60 8.68 6.74
C GLU A 40 -5.83 8.53 5.87
N ARG A 41 -6.20 9.58 5.15
CA ARG A 41 -7.37 9.63 4.27
C ARG A 41 -7.10 9.06 2.88
N LYS A 42 -5.87 9.21 2.37
CA LYS A 42 -5.44 8.73 1.04
C LYS A 42 -4.59 7.45 1.12
N ARG A 43 -4.73 6.69 2.20
CA ARG A 43 -3.86 5.55 2.52
C ARG A 43 -3.89 4.43 1.48
N ALA A 44 -5.09 3.99 1.04
CA ALA A 44 -5.19 2.94 0.05
C ALA A 44 -4.60 3.36 -1.30
N ARG A 45 -4.79 4.61 -1.71
CA ARG A 45 -4.17 5.17 -2.92
C ARG A 45 -2.65 5.19 -2.84
N ALA A 46 -2.10 5.68 -1.73
CA ALA A 46 -0.65 5.75 -1.53
C ALA A 46 -0.01 4.35 -1.52
N LEU A 47 -0.64 3.39 -0.85
CA LEU A 47 -0.20 1.99 -0.85
C LEU A 47 -0.32 1.34 -2.24
N SER A 48 -1.36 1.68 -3.01
CA SER A 48 -1.48 1.21 -4.40
C SER A 48 -0.39 1.81 -5.29
N ALA A 49 -0.10 3.10 -5.16
CA ALA A 49 0.99 3.73 -5.91
C ALA A 49 2.37 3.09 -5.59
N CYS A 50 2.61 2.74 -4.32
CA CYS A 50 3.81 1.98 -3.94
C CYS A 50 3.80 0.57 -4.56
N GLY A 51 2.64 -0.09 -4.60
CA GLY A 51 2.46 -1.40 -5.23
C GLY A 51 2.76 -1.40 -6.73
N LEU A 52 2.63 -0.27 -7.41
CA LEU A 52 2.99 -0.13 -8.82
C LEU A 52 4.48 -0.41 -9.07
N GLY A 53 5.36 0.02 -8.16
CA GLY A 53 6.79 -0.29 -8.25
C GLY A 53 7.06 -1.81 -8.25
N LEU A 54 6.34 -2.56 -7.40
CA LEU A 54 6.44 -4.01 -7.37
C LEU A 54 5.94 -4.66 -8.68
N ALA A 55 4.81 -4.19 -9.20
CA ALA A 55 4.25 -4.69 -10.46
C ALA A 55 5.15 -4.37 -11.67
N LEU A 56 5.73 -3.15 -11.71
CA LEU A 56 6.70 -2.75 -12.74
C LEU A 56 8.00 -3.57 -12.67
N GLY A 57 8.40 -4.03 -11.46
CA GLY A 57 9.52 -4.96 -11.29
C GLY A 57 9.35 -6.25 -12.09
N GLY A 58 8.12 -6.74 -12.26
CA GLY A 58 7.80 -7.88 -13.10
C GLY A 58 8.11 -7.65 -14.59
N LEU A 59 8.01 -6.43 -15.08
CA LEU A 59 8.38 -6.07 -16.46
C LEU A 59 9.89 -6.06 -16.71
N ALA A 60 10.72 -6.03 -15.65
CA ALA A 60 12.17 -6.13 -15.78
C ALA A 60 12.66 -7.56 -16.02
N VAL A 61 11.79 -8.57 -15.86
CA VAL A 61 12.17 -9.98 -16.03
C VAL A 61 12.77 -10.28 -17.40
N PRO A 62 12.23 -9.82 -18.55
CA PRO A 62 12.85 -10.04 -19.86
C PRO A 62 14.24 -9.41 -19.97
N VAL A 63 14.44 -8.23 -19.38
CA VAL A 63 15.74 -7.53 -19.36
C VAL A 63 16.76 -8.34 -18.57
N ILE A 64 16.35 -8.88 -17.41
CA ILE A 64 17.19 -9.75 -16.58
C ILE A 64 17.52 -11.05 -17.34
N ALA A 65 16.55 -11.66 -17.99
CA ALA A 65 16.75 -12.87 -18.80
C ALA A 65 17.73 -12.63 -19.97
N ALA A 66 17.59 -11.51 -20.68
CA ALA A 66 18.52 -11.11 -21.72
C ALA A 66 19.92 -10.88 -21.15
N SER A 67 20.04 -10.17 -20.02
CA SER A 67 21.32 -9.97 -19.34
C SER A 67 21.99 -11.32 -18.97
N MET A 68 21.19 -12.27 -18.47
CA MET A 68 21.69 -13.62 -18.13
C MET A 68 22.17 -14.40 -19.35
N SER A 69 21.53 -14.24 -20.50
CA SER A 69 21.94 -14.91 -21.73
C SER A 69 23.22 -14.31 -22.34
N TYR A 70 23.46 -12.99 -22.20
CA TYR A 70 24.64 -12.32 -22.72
C TYR A 70 25.85 -12.36 -21.77
N PHE A 71 25.64 -12.12 -20.48
CA PHE A 71 26.71 -11.94 -19.48
C PHE A 71 26.81 -13.13 -18.51
N GLY A 72 25.88 -14.07 -18.59
CA GLY A 72 25.76 -15.16 -17.62
C GLY A 72 25.12 -14.71 -16.31
N TRP A 73 24.63 -15.67 -15.53
CA TRP A 73 23.87 -15.39 -14.29
C TRP A 73 24.72 -14.73 -13.19
N ARG A 74 26.02 -15.06 -13.09
CA ARG A 74 26.91 -14.49 -12.07
C ARG A 74 27.12 -12.99 -12.26
N MET A 75 27.44 -12.57 -13.47
CA MET A 75 27.64 -11.15 -13.79
C MET A 75 26.32 -10.37 -13.67
N THR A 76 25.19 -10.96 -14.08
CA THR A 76 23.86 -10.37 -13.92
C THR A 76 23.52 -10.18 -12.44
N ALA A 77 23.81 -11.16 -11.57
CA ALA A 77 23.59 -11.05 -10.13
C ALA A 77 24.49 -9.98 -9.48
N MET A 78 25.75 -9.87 -9.88
CA MET A 78 26.67 -8.82 -9.40
C MET A 78 26.20 -7.43 -9.86
N GLY A 79 25.88 -7.26 -11.15
CA GLY A 79 25.38 -6.01 -11.73
C GLY A 79 24.08 -5.55 -11.08
N SER A 80 23.15 -6.47 -10.82
CA SER A 80 21.92 -6.18 -10.08
C SER A 80 22.20 -5.66 -8.67
N GLY A 81 23.19 -6.25 -7.97
CA GLY A 81 23.60 -5.79 -6.65
C GLY A 81 24.22 -4.38 -6.69
N VAL A 82 25.04 -4.06 -7.69
CA VAL A 82 25.60 -2.71 -7.91
C VAL A 82 24.47 -1.70 -8.15
N LEU A 83 23.53 -2.05 -9.05
CA LEU A 83 22.38 -1.19 -9.37
C LEU A 83 21.55 -0.87 -8.12
N VAL A 84 21.25 -1.88 -7.29
CA VAL A 84 20.50 -1.68 -6.03
C VAL A 84 21.24 -0.72 -5.09
N LEU A 85 22.56 -0.81 -4.98
CA LEU A 85 23.34 0.12 -4.15
C LEU A 85 23.34 1.53 -4.73
N LEU A 86 23.58 1.68 -6.02
CA LEU A 86 23.65 3.00 -6.69
C LEU A 86 22.33 3.76 -6.65
N VAL A 87 21.21 3.05 -6.78
CA VAL A 87 19.89 3.67 -6.75
C VAL A 87 19.32 3.71 -5.33
N GLY A 88 19.51 2.65 -4.55
CA GLY A 88 18.91 2.49 -3.22
C GLY A 88 19.52 3.44 -2.19
N LEU A 89 20.85 3.62 -2.16
CA LEU A 89 21.48 4.48 -1.15
C LEU A 89 21.04 5.95 -1.25
N PRO A 90 21.00 6.59 -2.43
CA PRO A 90 20.46 7.94 -2.56
C PRO A 90 18.97 8.04 -2.16
N LEU A 91 18.16 7.04 -2.53
CA LEU A 91 16.74 7.04 -2.17
C LEU A 91 16.52 6.92 -0.66
N VAL A 92 17.31 6.10 0.03
CA VAL A 92 17.23 5.96 1.50
C VAL A 92 17.57 7.28 2.20
N SER A 93 18.49 8.09 1.68
CA SER A 93 18.85 9.39 2.28
C SER A 93 17.68 10.38 2.30
N VAL A 94 16.76 10.28 1.34
CA VAL A 94 15.55 11.11 1.24
C VAL A 94 14.40 10.55 2.06
N PHE A 95 14.42 9.25 2.37
CA PHE A 95 13.33 8.57 3.05
C PHE A 95 13.18 9.05 4.49
N ARG A 96 11.95 9.43 4.90
CA ARG A 96 11.60 9.80 6.27
C ARG A 96 10.45 8.93 6.77
N TYR A 97 10.62 8.39 7.97
CA TYR A 97 9.67 7.42 8.50
C TYR A 97 8.34 8.04 8.93
N ARG A 98 8.37 9.26 9.48
CA ARG A 98 7.18 9.95 9.99
C ARG A 98 7.12 11.40 9.49
N PRO A 99 5.92 11.93 9.15
CA PRO A 99 5.75 13.33 8.77
C PRO A 99 6.14 14.29 9.91
N ARG A 100 5.91 13.91 11.17
CA ARG A 100 6.26 14.69 12.35
C ARG A 100 7.76 14.97 12.49
N ASP A 101 8.62 14.09 11.98
CA ASP A 101 10.07 14.27 11.98
C ASP A 101 10.49 15.49 11.14
N LEU A 102 9.57 15.98 10.29
CA LEU A 102 9.71 17.19 9.47
C LEU A 102 8.73 18.32 9.88
N GLY A 103 8.04 18.19 11.01
CA GLY A 103 7.03 19.14 11.43
C GLY A 103 5.75 19.12 10.57
N LEU A 104 5.53 18.08 9.78
CA LEU A 104 4.40 17.94 8.88
C LEU A 104 3.28 17.09 9.50
N HIS A 105 2.06 17.33 9.03
CA HIS A 105 0.90 16.50 9.37
C HIS A 105 0.64 15.41 8.32
N PRO A 106 -0.02 14.29 8.70
CA PRO A 106 -0.46 13.28 7.75
C PRO A 106 -1.33 13.88 6.65
N ASP A 107 -1.24 13.34 5.44
CA ASP A 107 -1.90 13.86 4.21
C ASP A 107 -1.51 15.31 3.84
N GLY A 108 -0.57 15.96 4.54
CA GLY A 108 -0.18 17.37 4.36
C GLY A 108 -1.22 18.38 4.85
N GLU A 109 -2.23 17.94 5.58
CA GLU A 109 -3.34 18.79 6.06
C GLU A 109 -3.18 19.08 7.57
N ALA A 110 -3.29 20.35 7.96
CA ALA A 110 -3.36 20.71 9.39
C ALA A 110 -4.63 20.13 10.04
N PRO A 111 -4.59 19.76 11.35
CA PRO A 111 -5.78 19.29 12.06
C PRO A 111 -6.91 20.32 11.98
N ARG A 112 -8.12 19.89 11.63
CA ARG A 112 -9.31 20.79 11.56
C ARG A 112 -9.60 21.54 12.85
N ALA A 113 -9.20 21.02 13.99
CA ALA A 113 -9.36 21.69 15.30
C ALA A 113 -8.58 23.01 15.41
N SER A 114 -7.46 23.18 14.70
CA SER A 114 -6.70 24.44 14.70
C SER A 114 -7.37 25.53 13.85
N LEU A 115 -8.11 25.18 12.83
CA LEU A 115 -8.87 26.12 12.00
C LEU A 115 -10.10 26.65 12.74
N SER A 116 -10.77 25.81 13.53
CA SER A 116 -11.93 26.25 14.35
C SER A 116 -11.50 27.15 15.51
N ALA A 117 -10.30 26.99 16.04
CA ALA A 117 -9.77 27.85 17.09
C ALA A 117 -9.30 29.22 16.59
N GLN A 118 -8.90 29.31 15.31
CA GLN A 118 -8.50 30.58 14.69
C GLN A 118 -9.69 31.41 14.19
N THR A 119 -10.86 30.78 13.97
CA THR A 119 -12.10 31.46 13.60
C THR A 119 -12.99 31.80 14.81
N ALA A 120 -12.66 31.30 16.00
CA ALA A 120 -13.29 31.76 17.21
C ALA A 120 -12.72 33.14 17.59
N SER A 121 -13.39 34.20 17.16
CA SER A 121 -13.15 35.55 17.66
C SER A 121 -13.16 35.53 19.19
N PRO A 122 -12.27 36.29 19.87
CA PRO A 122 -12.30 36.36 21.32
C PRO A 122 -13.68 36.82 21.76
N PRO A 123 -14.21 36.29 22.89
CA PRO A 123 -15.50 36.72 23.39
C PRO A 123 -15.43 38.23 23.68
N LEU A 124 -16.32 38.96 23.06
CA LEU A 124 -16.53 40.39 23.36
C LEU A 124 -16.76 40.50 24.86
N SER A 125 -15.83 41.16 25.56
CA SER A 125 -15.99 41.56 26.95
C SER A 125 -17.30 42.38 27.08
N PRO A 126 -18.09 42.19 28.14
CA PRO A 126 -19.31 42.99 28.34
C PRO A 126 -18.89 44.46 28.54
N GLN A 127 -19.17 45.29 27.56
CA GLN A 127 -19.08 46.74 27.74
C GLN A 127 -20.27 47.18 28.61
N THR A 128 -19.92 47.70 29.74
CA THR A 128 -20.80 48.41 30.65
C THR A 128 -21.56 49.51 29.92
N SER A 129 -22.87 49.45 30.05
CA SER A 129 -23.82 50.44 29.60
C SER A 129 -23.56 51.82 30.19
N SER A 130 -23.45 52.86 29.37
CA SER A 130 -23.63 54.24 29.75
C SER A 130 -24.59 54.91 28.75
N PRO A 131 -25.46 55.83 29.23
CA PRO A 131 -26.75 56.08 28.60
C PRO A 131 -26.68 57.07 27.42
N ALA A 132 -27.71 57.00 26.58
CA ALA A 132 -27.96 57.79 25.39
C ALA A 132 -28.09 59.29 25.62
N PRO A 133 -27.88 60.09 24.55
CA PRO A 133 -28.72 61.25 24.31
C PRO A 133 -29.54 61.13 23.01
N VAL A 134 -30.63 61.82 23.07
CA VAL A 134 -31.84 61.89 22.29
C VAL A 134 -31.65 62.67 20.99
N LEU A 135 -32.33 62.18 19.92
CA LEU A 135 -32.99 62.89 18.79
C LEU A 135 -32.24 63.86 17.84
N SER A 136 -32.28 63.57 16.53
CA SER A 136 -33.29 64.18 15.62
C SER A 136 -33.18 63.64 14.18
N PRO A 137 -34.23 63.74 13.35
CA PRO A 137 -34.39 63.00 12.10
C PRO A 137 -33.98 63.83 10.85
N GLY A 138 -33.53 63.17 9.85
CA GLY A 138 -33.27 63.85 8.60
C GLY A 138 -32.83 62.93 7.45
N SER A 139 -33.75 62.75 6.55
CA SER A 139 -33.56 62.56 5.09
C SER A 139 -33.17 61.17 4.56
N ALA A 140 -34.19 60.61 3.99
CA ALA A 140 -34.14 59.69 2.89
C ALA A 140 -33.25 60.21 1.71
N ALA A 141 -32.50 59.32 1.11
CA ALA A 141 -32.44 59.22 -0.35
C ALA A 141 -31.42 58.17 -0.81
N LEU A 142 -31.84 57.44 -1.76
CA LEU A 142 -31.17 56.71 -2.84
C LEU A 142 -30.78 55.26 -2.59
N ALA A 143 -31.83 54.44 -2.81
CA ALA A 143 -31.72 53.19 -3.53
C ALA A 143 -31.25 53.45 -4.98
N THR A 144 -30.62 52.47 -5.55
CA THR A 144 -30.37 52.21 -6.95
C THR A 144 -28.88 52.15 -7.29
N GLN A 145 -28.36 50.94 -7.30
CA GLN A 145 -27.50 50.38 -8.34
C GLN A 145 -27.21 48.91 -8.05
N ALA A 146 -28.19 48.07 -8.31
CA ALA A 146 -28.00 46.68 -8.65
C ALA A 146 -28.17 46.54 -10.16
N ALA A 147 -27.50 45.57 -10.68
CA ALA A 147 -27.55 45.08 -12.07
C ALA A 147 -26.61 45.81 -13.05
N GLN A 148 -25.51 45.13 -13.32
CA GLN A 148 -25.05 44.77 -14.68
C GLN A 148 -23.63 44.25 -14.62
N ALA A 149 -23.45 42.94 -14.85
CA ALA A 149 -22.45 42.37 -15.73
C ALA A 149 -22.51 40.85 -15.75
N THR A 150 -23.35 40.33 -16.56
CA THR A 150 -23.30 38.98 -17.13
C THR A 150 -22.25 38.95 -18.25
N SER A 151 -21.64 37.76 -18.42
CA SER A 151 -21.02 37.30 -19.67
C SER A 151 -19.56 37.67 -19.93
N SER A 152 -18.69 36.68 -19.71
CA SER A 152 -17.83 36.17 -20.80
C SER A 152 -17.07 34.92 -20.34
N ALA A 153 -17.48 33.80 -20.88
CA ALA A 153 -16.72 32.55 -20.87
C ALA A 153 -15.53 32.71 -21.84
N GLN A 154 -14.32 32.44 -21.38
CA GLN A 154 -13.22 32.14 -22.30
C GLN A 154 -12.29 31.11 -21.65
N ALA A 155 -12.05 30.05 -22.41
CA ALA A 155 -11.14 28.97 -22.15
C ALA A 155 -9.69 29.44 -21.99
N THR A 156 -8.99 28.87 -21.01
CA THR A 156 -7.54 29.04 -20.88
C THR A 156 -6.84 27.69 -20.87
N PRO A 157 -5.68 27.58 -21.50
CA PRO A 157 -5.03 26.31 -21.79
C PRO A 157 -4.14 25.81 -20.60
N VAL A 158 -4.02 24.48 -20.56
CA VAL A 158 -3.18 23.67 -19.67
C VAL A 158 -1.70 23.92 -20.01
N ALA A 159 -1.08 24.97 -19.49
CA ALA A 159 0.35 25.23 -19.68
C ALA A 159 1.01 26.13 -18.61
N GLN A 160 0.52 26.16 -17.37
CA GLN A 160 1.14 27.02 -16.33
C GLN A 160 1.19 26.40 -14.92
N ALA A 161 1.33 25.07 -14.81
CA ALA A 161 1.49 24.37 -13.52
C ALA A 161 2.90 23.77 -13.31
N ALA A 162 3.90 24.19 -14.07
CA ALA A 162 5.26 23.63 -13.98
C ALA A 162 6.33 24.62 -13.47
N SER A 163 5.94 25.74 -12.84
CA SER A 163 6.92 26.76 -12.42
C SER A 163 6.75 27.28 -10.99
N ALA A 164 6.39 26.44 -10.03
CA ALA A 164 6.32 26.84 -8.62
C ALA A 164 6.82 25.78 -7.64
N ALA A 165 7.88 25.06 -8.00
CA ALA A 165 8.63 24.22 -7.07
C ALA A 165 10.09 24.67 -7.03
N GLN A 166 10.32 25.92 -6.63
CA GLN A 166 11.67 26.35 -6.26
C GLN A 166 11.87 25.99 -4.78
N TRP A 167 12.69 24.96 -4.56
CA TRP A 167 13.27 24.59 -3.27
C TRP A 167 14.21 25.73 -2.82
N PRO A 168 14.12 26.22 -1.57
CA PRO A 168 15.05 27.24 -1.08
C PRO A 168 16.50 26.69 -1.02
N PRO A 169 17.50 27.49 -1.45
CA PRO A 169 18.88 27.05 -1.44
C PRO A 169 19.41 26.88 0.00
N ALA A 170 20.13 25.77 0.23
CA ALA A 170 20.80 25.44 1.48
C ALA A 170 22.03 26.35 1.68
N LYS A 171 21.83 27.64 1.97
CA LYS A 171 22.87 28.59 2.38
C LYS A 171 22.30 29.62 3.35
N GLN A 172 22.17 29.24 4.61
CA GLN A 172 22.15 30.15 5.77
C GLN A 172 22.32 29.35 7.07
N ALA A 173 23.43 28.60 7.16
CA ALA A 173 23.89 28.03 8.42
C ALA A 173 25.41 28.21 8.53
N ALA A 174 25.88 29.47 8.48
CA ALA A 174 27.27 29.82 8.76
C ALA A 174 27.34 31.23 9.31
N SER A 175 26.84 31.45 10.54
CA SER A 175 27.30 32.49 11.45
C SER A 175 26.72 32.21 12.85
N ALA A 176 27.17 31.15 13.50
CA ALA A 176 26.99 30.96 14.93
C ALA A 176 28.39 30.95 15.58
N THR A 177 28.61 31.90 16.44
CA THR A 177 29.77 32.17 17.28
C THR A 177 30.24 30.90 18.00
N PRO A 178 31.57 30.60 18.06
CA PRO A 178 32.06 29.45 18.81
C PRO A 178 32.04 29.77 20.32
N GLY A 179 31.10 29.19 21.05
CA GLY A 179 31.11 29.39 22.48
C GLY A 179 29.93 28.86 23.30
N ALA A 180 28.84 28.44 22.67
CA ALA A 180 27.71 27.83 23.39
C ALA A 180 27.64 26.33 23.15
N ARG A 181 28.00 25.52 24.12
CA ARG A 181 27.70 24.08 24.14
C ARG A 181 26.19 23.89 24.00
N PRO A 182 25.70 23.10 23.04
CA PRO A 182 24.29 22.75 22.97
C PRO A 182 24.01 21.57 23.89
N GLU A 183 24.01 21.80 25.20
CA GLU A 183 23.62 20.77 26.18
C GLU A 183 22.11 20.74 26.42
N ALA A 184 21.35 21.61 25.73
CA ALA A 184 19.89 21.71 25.85
C ALA A 184 19.08 21.01 24.75
N ALA A 185 19.74 20.35 23.77
CA ALA A 185 19.03 19.70 22.65
C ALA A 185 18.79 18.18 22.83
N ILE A 186 19.24 17.60 23.97
CA ILE A 186 19.10 16.15 24.24
C ILE A 186 17.92 15.82 25.14
N SER A 187 17.15 16.83 25.59
CA SER A 187 16.02 16.63 26.51
C SER A 187 14.66 16.97 25.92
N ALA A 188 14.48 16.83 24.60
CA ALA A 188 13.12 16.64 24.10
C ALA A 188 12.68 15.25 24.56
N PRO A 189 11.65 15.10 25.43
CA PRO A 189 11.18 13.79 25.82
C PRO A 189 10.83 13.05 24.53
N LEU A 190 11.44 11.88 24.34
CA LEU A 190 10.98 10.90 23.36
C LEU A 190 9.49 10.78 23.60
N SER A 191 8.69 11.33 22.68
CA SER A 191 7.24 11.32 22.77
C SER A 191 6.81 9.91 23.14
N SER A 192 6.13 9.77 24.26
CA SER A 192 5.75 8.48 24.81
C SER A 192 5.05 7.65 23.73
N PRO A 193 5.25 6.32 23.68
CA PRO A 193 4.58 5.44 22.71
C PRO A 193 3.06 5.54 22.74
N ASP A 194 2.49 6.26 23.72
CA ASP A 194 1.06 6.39 23.97
C ASP A 194 0.35 7.52 23.19
N GLU A 195 1.07 8.36 22.45
CA GLU A 195 0.45 9.50 21.73
C GLU A 195 -0.30 9.11 20.43
N HIS A 196 -0.21 7.86 19.94
CA HIS A 196 -0.92 7.45 18.74
C HIS A 196 -2.16 6.62 19.09
N PRO A 197 -3.36 7.03 18.63
CA PRO A 197 -4.56 6.22 18.82
C PRO A 197 -4.41 4.86 18.12
N GLY A 198 -4.75 3.78 18.81
CA GLY A 198 -4.70 2.45 18.22
C GLY A 198 -4.49 1.33 19.24
N PHE A 199 -4.54 0.12 18.72
CA PHE A 199 -4.35 -1.11 19.48
C PHE A 199 -2.87 -1.38 19.74
N THR A 200 -2.56 -1.96 20.89
CA THR A 200 -1.30 -2.68 21.07
C THR A 200 -1.33 -3.99 20.29
N ALA A 201 -0.18 -4.58 20.00
CA ALA A 201 -0.13 -5.88 19.31
C ALA A 201 -0.90 -6.97 20.08
N ARG A 202 -0.79 -7.00 21.42
CA ARG A 202 -1.50 -7.96 22.28
C ARG A 202 -3.02 -7.77 22.23
N GLN A 203 -3.50 -6.54 22.18
CA GLN A 203 -4.92 -6.24 22.03
C GLN A 203 -5.43 -6.66 20.64
N ALA A 204 -4.68 -6.38 19.58
CA ALA A 204 -5.02 -6.77 18.22
C ALA A 204 -5.15 -8.30 18.08
N LEU A 205 -4.20 -9.07 18.62
CA LEU A 205 -4.22 -10.55 18.62
C LEU A 205 -5.46 -11.15 19.29
N ARG A 206 -6.07 -10.43 20.24
CA ARG A 206 -7.30 -10.86 20.93
C ARG A 206 -8.57 -10.61 20.13
N THR A 207 -8.48 -9.93 18.98
CA THR A 207 -9.63 -9.63 18.13
C THR A 207 -9.80 -10.67 17.04
N GLY A 208 -11.04 -11.09 16.75
CA GLY A 208 -11.33 -11.95 15.60
C GLY A 208 -10.96 -11.28 14.27
N ALA A 209 -10.98 -9.94 14.21
CA ALA A 209 -10.59 -9.18 13.02
C ALA A 209 -9.14 -9.43 12.62
N PHE A 210 -8.20 -9.50 13.58
CA PHE A 210 -6.80 -9.80 13.29
C PHE A 210 -6.64 -11.13 12.56
N TRP A 211 -7.26 -12.19 13.11
CA TRP A 211 -7.15 -13.54 12.55
C TRP A 211 -7.85 -13.66 11.20
N LEU A 212 -9.04 -13.10 11.05
CA LEU A 212 -9.76 -13.11 9.77
C LEU A 212 -8.99 -12.38 8.66
N LEU A 213 -8.37 -11.22 8.96
CA LEU A 213 -7.57 -10.48 8.00
C LEU A 213 -6.22 -11.18 7.70
N ALA A 214 -5.58 -11.78 8.70
CA ALA A 214 -4.31 -12.47 8.52
C ALA A 214 -4.50 -13.77 7.72
N ILE A 215 -5.48 -14.60 8.11
CA ILE A 215 -5.80 -15.86 7.41
C ILE A 215 -6.31 -15.58 6.00
N GLY A 216 -7.24 -14.63 5.83
CA GLY A 216 -7.74 -14.26 4.50
C GLY A 216 -6.62 -13.79 3.56
N HIS A 217 -5.63 -13.05 4.08
CA HIS A 217 -4.45 -12.66 3.30
C HIS A 217 -3.52 -13.85 3.03
N GLY A 218 -3.32 -14.74 4.01
CA GLY A 218 -2.54 -15.97 3.84
C GLY A 218 -3.15 -16.88 2.76
N VAL A 219 -4.46 -17.06 2.78
CA VAL A 219 -5.22 -17.79 1.73
C VAL A 219 -5.02 -17.15 0.35
N ALA A 220 -5.05 -15.83 0.27
CA ALA A 220 -4.83 -15.15 -1.00
C ALA A 220 -3.41 -15.40 -1.54
N LEU A 221 -2.39 -15.36 -0.69
CA LEU A 221 -1.01 -15.64 -1.10
C LEU A 221 -0.80 -17.14 -1.39
N LEU A 222 -1.51 -18.02 -0.70
CA LEU A 222 -1.54 -19.46 -1.01
C LEU A 222 -1.98 -19.69 -2.46
N VAL A 223 -3.07 -19.05 -2.90
CA VAL A 223 -3.55 -19.16 -4.29
C VAL A 223 -2.58 -18.53 -5.27
N VAL A 224 -2.11 -17.31 -5.01
CA VAL A 224 -1.18 -16.59 -5.90
C VAL A 224 0.13 -17.36 -6.10
N THR A 225 0.72 -17.89 -5.04
CA THR A 225 1.99 -18.64 -5.15
C THR A 225 1.81 -20.02 -5.79
N GLY A 226 0.70 -20.70 -5.53
CA GLY A 226 0.36 -21.94 -6.23
C GLY A 226 0.25 -21.74 -7.74
N VAL A 227 -0.39 -20.66 -8.19
CA VAL A 227 -0.47 -20.27 -9.59
C VAL A 227 0.91 -19.92 -10.15
N ASN A 228 1.66 -19.04 -9.48
CA ASN A 228 2.95 -18.57 -9.98
C ASN A 228 3.98 -19.69 -10.21
N VAL A 229 3.93 -20.74 -9.40
CA VAL A 229 4.87 -21.87 -9.51
C VAL A 229 4.43 -22.85 -10.59
N HIS A 230 3.14 -23.17 -10.68
CA HIS A 230 2.70 -24.32 -11.46
C HIS A 230 1.85 -23.99 -12.69
N ALA A 231 1.44 -22.72 -12.92
CA ALA A 231 0.52 -22.40 -14.01
C ALA A 231 1.09 -22.72 -15.41
N ILE A 232 2.38 -22.47 -15.64
CA ILE A 232 3.03 -22.81 -16.92
C ILE A 232 3.05 -24.32 -17.13
N THR A 233 3.41 -25.08 -16.09
CA THR A 233 3.42 -26.54 -16.15
C THR A 233 2.03 -27.10 -16.41
N HIS A 234 1.00 -26.59 -15.71
CA HIS A 234 -0.39 -26.99 -15.94
C HIS A 234 -0.85 -26.71 -17.39
N MET A 235 -0.56 -25.50 -17.91
CA MET A 235 -0.91 -25.16 -19.29
C MET A 235 -0.18 -26.03 -20.30
N LYS A 236 1.10 -26.36 -20.04
CA LYS A 236 1.90 -27.20 -20.92
C LYS A 236 1.42 -28.66 -20.88
N GLU A 237 1.36 -29.25 -19.69
CA GLU A 237 1.16 -30.69 -19.52
C GLU A 237 -0.33 -31.11 -19.47
N GLY A 238 -1.15 -30.25 -18.86
CA GLY A 238 -2.58 -30.51 -18.68
C GLY A 238 -3.46 -29.99 -19.83
N LEU A 239 -3.04 -28.91 -20.52
CA LEU A 239 -3.84 -28.23 -21.54
C LEU A 239 -3.20 -28.28 -22.95
N GLY A 240 -1.97 -28.80 -23.10
CA GLY A 240 -1.29 -28.97 -24.40
C GLY A 240 -0.73 -27.68 -25.02
N TYR A 241 -0.57 -26.60 -24.25
CA TYR A 241 0.03 -25.37 -24.75
C TYR A 241 1.56 -25.47 -24.78
N THR A 242 2.19 -24.75 -25.70
CA THR A 242 3.65 -24.57 -25.66
C THR A 242 4.06 -23.68 -24.52
N VAL A 243 5.32 -23.77 -24.05
CA VAL A 243 5.87 -22.90 -23.01
C VAL A 243 5.76 -21.41 -23.42
N ALA A 244 5.97 -21.12 -24.71
CA ALA A 244 5.85 -19.76 -25.23
C ALA A 244 4.41 -19.22 -25.11
N GLN A 245 3.40 -20.01 -25.48
CA GLN A 245 1.99 -19.63 -25.34
C GLN A 245 1.60 -19.47 -23.86
N ALA A 246 2.02 -20.39 -22.99
CA ALA A 246 1.79 -20.29 -21.55
C ALA A 246 2.44 -19.02 -20.95
N SER A 247 3.66 -18.70 -21.39
CA SER A 247 4.35 -17.49 -20.95
C SER A 247 3.64 -16.19 -21.38
N LEU A 248 2.99 -16.17 -22.55
CA LEU A 248 2.16 -15.03 -22.97
C LEU A 248 0.95 -14.85 -22.04
N VAL A 249 0.31 -15.93 -21.59
CA VAL A 249 -0.80 -15.85 -20.63
C VAL A 249 -0.32 -15.24 -19.29
N ILE A 250 0.84 -15.66 -18.78
CA ILE A 250 1.43 -15.11 -17.56
C ILE A 250 1.82 -13.65 -17.75
N SER A 251 2.36 -13.26 -18.90
CA SER A 251 2.66 -11.86 -19.21
C SER A 251 1.39 -11.00 -19.20
N LEU A 252 0.31 -11.51 -19.79
CA LEU A 252 -0.99 -10.85 -19.78
C LEU A 252 -1.57 -10.73 -18.36
N MET A 253 -1.42 -11.76 -17.54
CA MET A 253 -1.78 -11.72 -16.12
C MET A 253 -0.99 -10.62 -15.38
N THR A 254 0.29 -10.46 -15.67
CA THR A 254 1.13 -9.41 -15.08
C THR A 254 0.67 -8.02 -15.54
N LEU A 255 0.32 -7.83 -16.80
CA LEU A 255 -0.27 -6.57 -17.29
C LEU A 255 -1.61 -6.29 -16.62
N ALA A 256 -2.46 -7.29 -16.47
CA ALA A 256 -3.72 -7.16 -15.74
C ALA A 256 -3.49 -6.80 -14.25
N GLN A 257 -2.43 -7.33 -13.62
CA GLN A 257 -2.01 -6.95 -12.27
C GLN A 257 -1.66 -5.47 -12.18
N ILE A 258 -0.90 -4.92 -13.14
CA ILE A 258 -0.62 -3.48 -13.21
C ILE A 258 -1.93 -2.69 -13.33
N GLY A 259 -2.85 -3.13 -14.18
CA GLY A 259 -4.20 -2.57 -14.29
C GLY A 259 -4.95 -2.57 -12.96
N GLY A 260 -4.88 -3.67 -12.20
CA GLY A 260 -5.45 -3.78 -10.85
C GLY A 260 -4.84 -2.80 -9.86
N VAL A 261 -3.52 -2.61 -9.88
CA VAL A 261 -2.82 -1.61 -9.05
C VAL A 261 -3.28 -0.19 -9.41
N LEU A 262 -3.31 0.15 -10.69
CA LEU A 262 -3.78 1.46 -11.17
C LEU A 262 -5.24 1.71 -10.79
N MET A 263 -6.10 0.69 -10.92
CA MET A 263 -7.48 0.74 -10.43
C MET A 263 -7.51 1.04 -8.92
N GLY A 264 -6.61 0.44 -8.13
CA GLY A 264 -6.46 0.74 -6.70
C GLY A 264 -6.08 2.20 -6.41
N VAL A 265 -5.24 2.82 -7.26
CA VAL A 265 -4.92 4.25 -7.16
C VAL A 265 -6.16 5.11 -7.42
N VAL A 266 -6.99 4.75 -8.41
CA VAL A 266 -8.18 5.52 -8.80
C VAL A 266 -9.31 5.36 -7.79
N ILE A 267 -9.68 4.12 -7.48
CA ILE A 267 -10.81 3.83 -6.57
C ILE A 267 -10.45 4.02 -5.10
N GLY A 268 -9.21 3.75 -4.74
CA GLY A 268 -8.55 4.03 -3.47
C GLY A 268 -9.44 3.89 -2.24
N ASP A 269 -9.68 5.03 -1.58
CA ASP A 269 -10.41 5.08 -0.32
C ASP A 269 -11.93 5.31 -0.49
N ARG A 270 -12.46 5.20 -1.71
CA ARG A 270 -13.89 5.46 -2.01
C ARG A 270 -14.81 4.29 -1.65
N PHE A 271 -14.31 3.07 -1.66
CA PHE A 271 -15.10 1.86 -1.45
C PHE A 271 -14.75 1.16 -0.14
N ASP A 272 -15.69 0.37 0.38
CA ASP A 272 -15.43 -0.51 1.54
C ASP A 272 -14.34 -1.51 1.18
N LYS A 273 -13.19 -1.36 1.83
CA LYS A 273 -11.98 -2.14 1.57
C LYS A 273 -12.20 -3.65 1.77
N ARG A 274 -13.13 -4.06 2.65
CA ARG A 274 -13.48 -5.48 2.87
C ARG A 274 -14.19 -6.07 1.67
N ARG A 275 -15.15 -5.30 1.10
CA ARG A 275 -15.89 -5.72 -0.09
C ARG A 275 -14.98 -5.83 -1.30
N VAL A 276 -14.06 -4.88 -1.47
CA VAL A 276 -13.04 -4.93 -2.53
C VAL A 276 -12.17 -6.17 -2.34
N ALA A 277 -11.69 -6.44 -1.13
CA ALA A 277 -10.88 -7.62 -0.86
C ALA A 277 -11.64 -8.93 -1.11
N ALA A 278 -12.90 -9.01 -0.70
CA ALA A 278 -13.74 -10.17 -0.96
C ALA A 278 -13.99 -10.37 -2.46
N ALA A 279 -14.25 -9.30 -3.21
CA ALA A 279 -14.39 -9.37 -4.67
C ALA A 279 -13.10 -9.86 -5.35
N CYS A 280 -11.92 -9.41 -4.89
CA CYS A 280 -10.64 -9.92 -5.37
C CYS A 280 -10.47 -11.42 -5.08
N MET A 281 -10.89 -11.90 -3.90
CA MET A 281 -10.84 -13.33 -3.58
C MET A 281 -11.74 -14.16 -4.50
N LEU A 282 -12.94 -13.66 -4.81
CA LEU A 282 -13.81 -14.29 -5.82
C LEU A 282 -13.15 -14.25 -7.20
N GLY A 283 -12.53 -13.13 -7.59
CA GLY A 283 -11.77 -13.00 -8.83
C GLY A 283 -10.62 -14.02 -8.93
N HIS A 284 -9.88 -14.25 -7.83
CA HIS A 284 -8.87 -15.31 -7.78
C HIS A 284 -9.48 -16.70 -7.94
N GLY A 285 -10.58 -17.01 -7.23
CA GLY A 285 -11.24 -18.31 -7.30
C GLY A 285 -11.80 -18.62 -8.69
N PHE A 286 -12.59 -17.70 -9.26
CA PHE A 286 -13.14 -17.87 -10.59
C PHE A 286 -12.06 -17.88 -11.67
N GLY A 287 -11.06 -16.99 -11.58
CA GLY A 287 -9.93 -16.99 -12.49
C GLY A 287 -9.19 -18.34 -12.47
N LEU A 288 -8.95 -18.88 -11.26
CA LEU A 288 -8.29 -20.18 -11.12
C LEU A 288 -9.11 -21.32 -11.71
N LEU A 289 -10.44 -21.32 -11.56
CA LEU A 289 -11.30 -22.29 -12.24
C LEU A 289 -11.23 -22.15 -13.77
N MET A 290 -11.14 -20.91 -14.31
CA MET A 290 -10.94 -20.69 -15.74
C MET A 290 -9.60 -21.27 -16.23
N LEU A 291 -8.53 -21.16 -15.46
CA LEU A 291 -7.24 -21.79 -15.76
C LEU A 291 -7.36 -23.31 -15.70
N THR A 292 -7.95 -23.86 -14.65
CA THR A 292 -8.02 -25.29 -14.33
C THR A 292 -8.74 -26.08 -15.44
N TYR A 293 -9.87 -25.54 -15.91
CA TYR A 293 -10.75 -26.21 -16.86
C TYR A 293 -10.75 -25.54 -18.24
N ALA A 294 -9.68 -24.83 -18.59
CA ALA A 294 -9.59 -24.13 -19.87
C ALA A 294 -9.74 -25.08 -21.05
N THR A 295 -10.73 -24.84 -21.91
CA THR A 295 -10.94 -25.53 -23.17
C THR A 295 -10.48 -24.73 -24.40
N GLY A 296 -10.04 -23.48 -24.16
CA GLY A 296 -9.56 -22.59 -25.20
C GLY A 296 -8.95 -21.29 -24.66
N PRO A 297 -8.38 -20.49 -25.56
CA PRO A 297 -7.62 -19.28 -25.17
C PRO A 297 -8.46 -18.22 -24.48
N LEU A 298 -9.77 -18.18 -24.71
CA LEU A 298 -10.65 -17.20 -24.06
C LEU A 298 -10.75 -17.42 -22.54
N MET A 299 -10.77 -18.68 -22.09
CA MET A 299 -10.77 -19.01 -20.67
C MET A 299 -9.42 -18.64 -20.02
N LEU A 300 -8.31 -18.85 -20.72
CA LEU A 300 -6.98 -18.40 -20.26
C LEU A 300 -6.87 -16.87 -20.18
N LEU A 301 -7.48 -16.17 -21.13
CA LEU A 301 -7.60 -14.70 -21.09
C LEU A 301 -8.42 -14.25 -19.88
N ALA A 302 -9.56 -14.87 -19.63
CA ALA A 302 -10.41 -14.60 -18.47
C ALA A 302 -9.66 -14.85 -17.16
N PHE A 303 -8.92 -15.96 -17.05
CA PHE A 303 -8.02 -16.23 -15.93
C PHE A 303 -7.01 -15.10 -15.74
N ALA A 304 -6.28 -14.75 -16.80
CA ALA A 304 -5.22 -13.74 -16.73
C ALA A 304 -5.77 -12.39 -16.22
N ILE A 305 -6.93 -11.97 -16.73
CA ILE A 305 -7.56 -10.71 -16.33
C ILE A 305 -8.07 -10.78 -14.88
N LEU A 306 -8.90 -11.79 -14.55
CA LEU A 306 -9.52 -11.91 -13.23
C LEU A 306 -8.48 -12.08 -12.13
N HIS A 307 -7.54 -13.00 -12.31
CA HIS A 307 -6.51 -13.28 -11.33
C HIS A 307 -5.50 -12.14 -11.21
N GLY A 308 -5.07 -11.57 -12.34
CA GLY A 308 -4.12 -10.46 -12.37
C GLY A 308 -4.69 -9.20 -11.72
N VAL A 309 -5.87 -8.73 -12.13
CA VAL A 309 -6.53 -7.56 -11.53
C VAL A 309 -6.76 -7.77 -10.03
N ALA A 310 -7.25 -8.95 -9.63
CA ALA A 310 -7.47 -9.28 -8.23
C ALA A 310 -6.17 -9.21 -7.42
N TRP A 311 -5.06 -9.71 -7.95
CA TRP A 311 -3.76 -9.66 -7.29
C TRP A 311 -3.28 -8.21 -7.10
N GLY A 312 -3.28 -7.40 -8.18
CA GLY A 312 -2.83 -6.01 -8.14
C GLY A 312 -3.66 -5.14 -7.19
N LEU A 313 -4.97 -5.29 -7.23
CA LEU A 313 -5.88 -4.47 -6.43
C LEU A 313 -5.87 -4.83 -4.94
N ARG A 314 -5.83 -6.13 -4.59
CA ARG A 314 -6.03 -6.61 -3.22
C ARG A 314 -4.92 -6.20 -2.25
N GLY A 315 -3.64 -6.30 -2.66
CA GLY A 315 -2.50 -6.11 -1.77
C GLY A 315 -2.53 -4.81 -0.96
N PRO A 316 -2.61 -3.65 -1.60
CA PRO A 316 -2.70 -2.35 -0.94
C PRO A 316 -3.89 -2.22 0.00
N PHE A 317 -5.06 -2.77 -0.39
CA PHE A 317 -6.27 -2.72 0.44
C PHE A 317 -6.13 -3.52 1.73
N MET A 318 -5.40 -4.65 1.70
CA MET A 318 -5.12 -5.45 2.90
C MET A 318 -4.27 -4.69 3.92
N GLN A 319 -3.31 -3.92 3.47
CA GLN A 319 -2.50 -3.09 4.36
C GLN A 319 -3.33 -1.92 4.92
N ALA A 320 -4.13 -1.28 4.07
CA ALA A 320 -5.00 -0.18 4.47
C ALA A 320 -6.04 -0.61 5.52
N ILE A 321 -6.72 -1.76 5.34
CA ILE A 321 -7.70 -2.28 6.31
C ILE A 321 -7.06 -2.48 7.69
N ARG A 322 -5.85 -3.06 7.75
CA ARG A 322 -5.17 -3.27 9.03
C ARG A 322 -4.90 -1.96 9.75
N ALA A 323 -4.45 -0.95 9.03
CA ALA A 323 -4.19 0.35 9.60
C ALA A 323 -5.48 1.08 10.03
N ASP A 324 -6.59 0.91 9.28
CA ASP A 324 -7.89 1.46 9.63
C ASP A 324 -8.50 0.79 10.87
N TYR A 325 -8.25 -0.51 11.08
CA TYR A 325 -8.81 -1.28 12.19
C TYR A 325 -8.01 -1.14 13.47
N PHE A 326 -6.67 -1.14 13.36
CA PHE A 326 -5.80 -1.23 14.53
C PHE A 326 -5.07 0.08 14.85
N GLY A 327 -5.20 1.09 13.98
CA GLY A 327 -4.50 2.37 14.15
C GLY A 327 -2.99 2.27 13.91
N ARG A 328 -2.24 3.27 14.37
CA ARG A 328 -0.80 3.41 14.07
C ARG A 328 0.11 3.02 15.24
N ARG A 329 -0.43 2.90 16.46
CA ARG A 329 0.35 2.69 17.69
C ARG A 329 1.37 1.53 17.58
N SER A 330 0.93 0.36 17.14
CA SER A 330 1.76 -0.83 17.01
C SER A 330 1.64 -1.48 15.64
N ILE A 331 1.36 -0.68 14.60
CA ILE A 331 1.02 -1.21 13.27
C ILE A 331 2.14 -2.08 12.69
N GLY A 332 3.41 -1.72 12.89
CA GLY A 332 4.55 -2.51 12.43
C GLY A 332 4.56 -3.91 13.03
N MET A 333 4.35 -4.01 14.36
CA MET A 333 4.27 -5.31 15.04
C MET A 333 3.06 -6.13 14.61
N ILE A 334 1.89 -5.49 14.46
CA ILE A 334 0.65 -6.15 14.02
C ILE A 334 0.81 -6.69 12.59
N MET A 335 1.41 -5.93 11.70
CA MET A 335 1.70 -6.36 10.34
C MET A 335 2.76 -7.46 10.31
N GLY A 336 3.81 -7.36 11.14
CA GLY A 336 4.84 -8.39 11.27
C GLY A 336 4.26 -9.74 11.72
N LEU A 337 3.43 -9.74 12.76
CA LEU A 337 2.75 -10.96 13.24
C LEU A 337 1.81 -11.54 12.17
N SER A 338 1.08 -10.68 11.43
CA SER A 338 0.27 -11.13 10.29
C SER A 338 1.12 -11.76 9.20
N SER A 339 2.34 -11.25 8.97
CA SER A 339 3.23 -11.74 7.91
C SER A 339 3.70 -13.18 8.13
N VAL A 340 3.78 -13.64 9.38
CA VAL A 340 4.08 -15.05 9.69
C VAL A 340 2.99 -15.97 9.13
N ILE A 341 1.72 -15.62 9.37
CA ILE A 341 0.58 -16.39 8.85
C ILE A 341 0.54 -16.36 7.33
N ILE A 342 0.82 -15.19 6.75
CA ILE A 342 0.88 -14.99 5.30
C ILE A 342 1.99 -15.84 4.67
N ALA A 343 3.17 -15.92 5.30
CA ALA A 343 4.28 -16.73 4.84
C ALA A 343 3.95 -18.23 4.82
N VAL A 344 3.21 -18.74 5.83
CA VAL A 344 2.69 -20.11 5.81
C VAL A 344 1.82 -20.34 4.55
N GLY A 345 0.91 -19.42 4.24
CA GLY A 345 0.10 -19.51 3.02
C GLY A 345 0.95 -19.52 1.74
N GLN A 346 1.98 -18.65 1.67
CA GLN A 346 2.88 -18.58 0.51
C GLN A 346 3.64 -19.91 0.27
N VAL A 347 4.08 -20.57 1.33
CA VAL A 347 4.77 -21.86 1.22
C VAL A 347 3.79 -22.99 0.91
N ALA A 348 2.63 -22.99 1.54
CA ALA A 348 1.63 -24.05 1.38
C ALA A 348 1.01 -24.08 -0.03
N GLY A 349 0.91 -22.94 -0.72
CA GLY A 349 0.27 -22.86 -2.05
C GLY A 349 0.87 -23.81 -3.08
N PRO A 350 2.15 -23.68 -3.41
CA PRO A 350 2.82 -24.61 -4.33
C PRO A 350 2.81 -26.06 -3.82
N MET A 351 2.97 -26.28 -2.51
CA MET A 351 2.96 -27.63 -1.94
C MET A 351 1.61 -28.32 -2.11
N VAL A 352 0.49 -27.59 -1.91
CA VAL A 352 -0.85 -28.15 -2.11
C VAL A 352 -1.08 -28.44 -3.60
N ALA A 353 -0.77 -27.49 -4.49
CA ALA A 353 -0.98 -27.69 -5.93
C ALA A 353 -0.10 -28.82 -6.49
N GLY A 354 1.21 -28.79 -6.18
CA GLY A 354 2.17 -29.80 -6.64
C GLY A 354 1.93 -31.17 -6.01
N GLY A 355 1.77 -31.25 -4.70
CA GLY A 355 1.55 -32.54 -4.01
C GLY A 355 0.23 -33.21 -4.45
N MET A 356 -0.82 -32.44 -4.75
CA MET A 356 -2.02 -33.03 -5.34
C MET A 356 -1.79 -33.48 -6.78
N ALA A 357 -1.00 -32.74 -7.56
CA ALA A 357 -0.64 -33.17 -8.92
C ALA A 357 0.20 -34.45 -8.92
N ASP A 358 1.12 -34.60 -7.97
CA ASP A 358 1.92 -35.83 -7.81
C ASP A 358 1.03 -37.05 -7.47
N LEU A 359 -0.06 -36.84 -6.74
CA LEU A 359 -1.01 -37.91 -6.36
C LEU A 359 -2.04 -38.25 -7.44
N THR A 360 -2.45 -37.27 -8.25
CA THR A 360 -3.56 -37.44 -9.21
C THR A 360 -3.13 -37.45 -10.67
N GLY A 361 -1.86 -37.09 -10.94
CA GLY A 361 -1.30 -37.01 -12.30
C GLY A 361 -1.59 -35.68 -13.02
N ASP A 362 -2.43 -34.78 -12.44
CA ASP A 362 -2.69 -33.45 -12.99
C ASP A 362 -2.98 -32.39 -11.90
N TYR A 363 -2.97 -31.10 -12.28
CA TYR A 363 -3.20 -29.98 -11.36
C TYR A 363 -4.68 -29.67 -11.08
N ARG A 364 -5.63 -30.37 -11.71
CA ARG A 364 -7.06 -30.02 -11.65
C ARG A 364 -7.61 -30.05 -10.23
N LEU A 365 -7.32 -31.14 -9.49
CA LEU A 365 -7.79 -31.26 -8.11
C LEU A 365 -7.16 -30.18 -7.23
N GLY A 366 -5.85 -29.99 -7.32
CA GLY A 366 -5.12 -29.00 -6.53
C GLY A 366 -5.65 -27.60 -6.75
N TYR A 367 -5.81 -27.19 -7.99
CA TYR A 367 -6.33 -25.87 -8.34
C TYR A 367 -7.79 -25.68 -7.99
N THR A 368 -8.62 -26.72 -8.09
CA THR A 368 -10.03 -26.66 -7.64
C THR A 368 -10.11 -26.42 -6.13
N VAL A 369 -9.30 -27.14 -5.36
CA VAL A 369 -9.21 -26.94 -3.89
C VAL A 369 -8.76 -25.53 -3.56
N LEU A 370 -7.71 -25.01 -4.24
CA LEU A 370 -7.25 -23.64 -4.05
C LEU A 370 -8.32 -22.61 -4.41
N ALA A 371 -9.09 -22.85 -5.48
CA ALA A 371 -10.21 -21.99 -5.89
C ALA A 371 -11.31 -21.95 -4.83
N LEU A 372 -11.71 -23.10 -4.29
CA LEU A 372 -12.71 -23.18 -3.20
C LEU A 372 -12.22 -22.50 -1.92
N ILE A 373 -10.95 -22.69 -1.55
CA ILE A 373 -10.31 -22.01 -0.42
C ILE A 373 -10.30 -20.49 -0.65
N SER A 374 -10.08 -20.03 -1.90
CA SER A 374 -10.15 -18.60 -2.23
C SER A 374 -11.56 -18.05 -2.01
N VAL A 375 -12.60 -18.75 -2.45
CA VAL A 375 -14.01 -18.36 -2.21
C VAL A 375 -14.30 -18.31 -0.71
N ALA A 376 -13.85 -19.29 0.06
CA ALA A 376 -13.96 -19.27 1.52
C ALA A 376 -13.23 -18.06 2.15
N GLY A 377 -12.09 -17.67 1.60
CA GLY A 377 -11.35 -16.46 1.98
C GLY A 377 -12.13 -15.17 1.78
N ALA A 378 -13.00 -15.09 0.77
CA ALA A 378 -13.89 -13.94 0.58
C ALA A 378 -14.84 -13.74 1.78
N PHE A 379 -15.39 -14.81 2.33
CA PHE A 379 -16.23 -14.74 3.54
C PHE A 379 -15.45 -14.29 4.77
N ALA A 380 -14.18 -14.65 4.89
CA ALA A 380 -13.33 -14.18 5.98
C ALA A 380 -13.23 -12.65 5.96
N PHE A 381 -13.01 -12.04 4.79
CA PHE A 381 -12.97 -10.57 4.66
C PHE A 381 -14.31 -9.90 4.95
N LEU A 382 -15.43 -10.46 4.47
CA LEU A 382 -16.76 -9.92 4.74
C LEU A 382 -17.11 -9.98 6.22
N LYS A 383 -16.70 -11.04 6.94
CA LYS A 383 -16.92 -11.21 8.39
C LYS A 383 -15.97 -10.38 9.25
N ALA A 384 -14.83 -9.90 8.71
CA ALA A 384 -13.87 -9.10 9.43
C ALA A 384 -14.44 -7.70 9.73
N LYS A 385 -15.17 -7.55 10.83
CA LYS A 385 -15.69 -6.25 11.32
C LYS A 385 -14.60 -5.51 12.09
N ALA A 386 -14.61 -4.17 11.99
CA ALA A 386 -13.70 -3.34 12.76
C ALA A 386 -13.88 -3.60 14.27
N PRO A 387 -12.80 -3.88 15.01
CA PRO A 387 -12.89 -4.10 16.44
C PRO A 387 -13.21 -2.77 17.16
N GLN A 388 -13.87 -2.88 18.33
CA GLN A 388 -14.09 -1.70 19.15
C GLN A 388 -12.76 -1.18 19.70
N PRO A 389 -12.52 0.15 19.68
CA PRO A 389 -11.31 0.72 20.27
C PRO A 389 -11.17 0.33 21.74
N PRO A 390 -9.93 0.11 22.24
CA PRO A 390 -9.72 -0.11 23.66
C PRO A 390 -10.25 1.07 24.49
N GLN A 391 -10.88 0.77 25.61
CA GLN A 391 -11.35 1.81 26.55
C GLN A 391 -10.18 2.70 26.97
N GLY A 392 -10.33 4.01 26.80
CA GLY A 392 -9.28 5.02 27.05
C GLY A 392 -8.82 5.81 25.83
N VAL A 393 -9.11 5.36 24.62
CA VAL A 393 -8.86 6.11 23.39
C VAL A 393 -10.17 6.73 22.91
N ARG A 394 -10.41 8.00 23.29
CA ARG A 394 -11.51 8.78 22.70
C ARG A 394 -11.26 8.93 21.20
N THR A 395 -11.91 8.11 20.40
CA THR A 395 -12.01 8.33 18.96
C THR A 395 -12.96 9.49 18.75
N GLN A 396 -12.45 10.62 18.24
CA GLN A 396 -13.30 11.59 17.55
C GLN A 396 -13.85 10.89 16.28
N ARG A 397 -14.92 10.12 16.41
CA ARG A 397 -15.74 9.75 15.27
C ARG A 397 -16.50 11.01 14.86
N ASN A 398 -16.10 11.62 13.74
CA ASN A 398 -16.99 12.52 13.03
C ASN A 398 -18.13 11.68 12.44
N PRO A 399 -19.38 12.01 12.65
CA PRO A 399 -20.50 11.46 11.87
C PRO A 399 -20.35 11.86 10.41
N MET A 400 -20.62 10.92 9.53
CA MET A 400 -20.68 11.14 8.08
C MET A 400 -21.81 12.11 7.73
#